data_0004e4ca3b538614ffeab4b2a70473bc
#
_entry.id   0004e4ca3b538614ffeab4b2a70473bc
#
_cell.length_a   1.000
_cell.length_b   1.000
_cell.length_c   1.000
_cell.angle_alpha   90.00
_cell.angle_beta   90.00
_cell.angle_gamma   90.00
#
_symmetry.space_group_name_H-M   'P 1'
#
loop_
_entity.id
_entity.type
_entity.pdbx_description
1 polymer ?
#
loop_
_entity_poly.entity_id
_entity_poly.type
_entity_poly.pdbx_seq_one_letter_code
_entity_poly.pdbx_strand_id
1 'polypeptide(L)'
;MQTISAYILAYNEAEKVKAATESVLWADEIVVVDSGSTDGTGEIAAALGARVVQVPFNGFGDLRNRAIEACNCDWIFSLDADERCTAAVRDEILGLLAGMPTFDAYQVPRRSFMMGRWIRGSGWYPNFRQPQLFRKGSMRYTLEPVHEGYELLTGKPLGTLRNAIWQFPFRDLEELMRKADRYSSLGAVKLAGKRVSMASAFGHGCWAFLKHYIFKRGFIDGWAGFVIAFGNFEGTFYRYAKRYEQAQDWSPPPVEPLRREEKP
;
A
#
# COMPACT_ATOMS: atom_id res chain seq x y z
N MET A 1 -2.23 -28.32 -17.57
CA MET A 1 -2.04 -27.71 -16.23
C MET A 1 -2.30 -26.23 -16.41
N GLN A 2 -3.04 -25.58 -15.51
CA GLN A 2 -3.31 -24.15 -15.60
C GLN A 2 -2.02 -23.37 -15.31
N THR A 3 -1.71 -22.36 -16.10
CA THR A 3 -0.49 -21.54 -15.97
C THR A 3 -0.74 -20.30 -15.12
N ILE A 4 0.31 -19.76 -14.49
CA ILE A 4 0.21 -18.60 -13.59
C ILE A 4 1.29 -17.56 -13.86
N SER A 5 0.87 -16.31 -14.06
CA SER A 5 1.74 -15.13 -14.03
C SER A 5 1.71 -14.49 -12.63
N ALA A 6 2.86 -14.22 -12.06
CA ALA A 6 2.98 -13.33 -10.91
C ALA A 6 3.35 -11.92 -11.40
N TYR A 7 2.57 -10.89 -11.05
CA TYR A 7 3.02 -9.53 -11.28
C TYR A 7 3.37 -8.81 -9.97
N ILE A 8 4.36 -7.93 -10.04
CA ILE A 8 4.81 -7.10 -8.94
C ILE A 8 4.77 -5.64 -9.37
N LEU A 9 4.07 -4.79 -8.61
CA LEU A 9 4.11 -3.34 -8.81
C LEU A 9 5.31 -2.74 -8.08
N ALA A 10 6.08 -1.90 -8.78
CA ALA A 10 7.27 -1.27 -8.23
C ALA A 10 7.39 0.21 -8.64
N TYR A 11 7.89 1.02 -7.71
CA TYR A 11 8.34 2.38 -7.95
C TYR A 11 9.37 2.78 -6.91
N ASN A 12 10.66 2.85 -7.30
CA ASN A 12 11.78 3.11 -6.40
C ASN A 12 11.79 2.17 -5.18
N GLU A 13 11.80 0.86 -5.46
CA GLU A 13 11.77 -0.21 -4.46
C GLU A 13 12.98 -1.16 -4.60
N ALA A 14 14.16 -0.64 -5.00
CA ALA A 14 15.38 -1.43 -5.21
C ALA A 14 15.74 -2.34 -4.03
N GLU A 15 15.50 -1.88 -2.79
CA GLU A 15 15.76 -2.65 -1.58
C GLU A 15 14.76 -3.80 -1.36
N LYS A 16 13.55 -3.70 -1.93
CA LYS A 16 12.45 -4.64 -1.67
C LYS A 16 12.15 -5.56 -2.85
N VAL A 17 12.34 -5.07 -4.08
CA VAL A 17 11.94 -5.79 -5.30
C VAL A 17 12.63 -7.14 -5.44
N LYS A 18 13.90 -7.24 -5.03
CA LYS A 18 14.66 -8.50 -5.06
C LYS A 18 13.90 -9.62 -4.34
N ALA A 19 13.59 -9.41 -3.06
CA ALA A 19 12.95 -10.44 -2.26
C ALA A 19 11.47 -10.68 -2.65
N ALA A 20 10.78 -9.68 -3.25
CA ALA A 20 9.46 -9.89 -3.83
C ALA A 20 9.54 -10.84 -5.03
N THR A 21 10.45 -10.57 -5.98
CA THR A 21 10.68 -11.38 -7.17
C THR A 21 11.12 -12.79 -6.80
N GLU A 22 12.09 -12.95 -5.89
CA GLU A 22 12.57 -14.25 -5.43
C GLU A 22 11.42 -15.10 -4.82
N SER A 23 10.43 -14.48 -4.17
CA SER A 23 9.31 -15.19 -3.55
C SER A 23 8.32 -15.80 -4.55
N VAL A 24 8.40 -15.43 -5.82
CA VAL A 24 7.50 -15.89 -6.89
C VAL A 24 8.22 -16.57 -8.06
N LEU A 25 9.50 -16.97 -7.90
CA LEU A 25 10.25 -17.72 -8.92
C LEU A 25 9.65 -19.08 -9.30
N TRP A 26 8.64 -19.53 -8.58
CA TRP A 26 7.86 -20.74 -8.86
C TRP A 26 6.73 -20.50 -9.89
N ALA A 27 6.40 -19.25 -10.23
CA ALA A 27 5.39 -18.92 -11.24
C ALA A 27 5.93 -19.18 -12.67
N ASP A 28 5.03 -19.49 -13.61
CA ASP A 28 5.41 -19.71 -15.01
C ASP A 28 5.88 -18.42 -15.70
N GLU A 29 5.40 -17.28 -15.24
CA GLU A 29 5.79 -15.96 -15.72
C GLU A 29 5.89 -14.98 -14.56
N ILE A 30 6.92 -14.12 -14.56
CA ILE A 30 7.08 -13.02 -13.62
C ILE A 30 7.11 -11.71 -14.39
N VAL A 31 6.22 -10.79 -14.03
CA VAL A 31 6.11 -9.45 -14.63
C VAL A 31 6.34 -8.40 -13.55
N VAL A 32 7.38 -7.60 -13.66
CA VAL A 32 7.55 -6.43 -12.79
C VAL A 32 7.08 -5.20 -13.56
N VAL A 33 6.04 -4.57 -13.04
CA VAL A 33 5.47 -3.35 -13.62
C VAL A 33 6.07 -2.16 -12.88
N ASP A 34 6.96 -1.47 -13.57
CA ASP A 34 7.73 -0.36 -13.04
C ASP A 34 7.16 0.99 -13.51
N SER A 35 6.92 1.87 -12.56
CA SER A 35 6.32 3.20 -12.81
C SER A 35 7.38 4.30 -13.03
N GLY A 36 8.52 3.96 -13.63
CA GLY A 36 9.60 4.89 -13.91
C GLY A 36 10.57 5.03 -12.74
N SER A 37 11.00 3.92 -12.15
CA SER A 37 12.03 3.89 -11.11
C SER A 37 13.38 4.42 -11.63
N THR A 38 14.14 5.05 -10.74
CA THR A 38 15.46 5.62 -11.02
C THR A 38 16.55 5.06 -10.10
N ASP A 39 16.22 4.08 -9.27
CA ASP A 39 17.08 3.53 -8.21
C ASP A 39 17.65 2.12 -8.53
N GLY A 40 17.47 1.62 -9.76
CA GLY A 40 17.90 0.28 -10.16
C GLY A 40 16.87 -0.82 -9.91
N THR A 41 15.63 -0.48 -9.53
CA THR A 41 14.54 -1.45 -9.29
C THR A 41 14.33 -2.38 -10.48
N GLY A 42 14.26 -1.84 -11.71
CA GLY A 42 14.01 -2.62 -12.93
C GLY A 42 15.15 -3.57 -13.25
N GLU A 43 16.39 -3.12 -13.12
CA GLU A 43 17.60 -3.90 -13.38
C GLU A 43 17.72 -5.09 -12.41
N ILE A 44 17.42 -4.85 -11.12
CA ILE A 44 17.40 -5.91 -10.10
C ILE A 44 16.37 -6.98 -10.44
N ALA A 45 15.18 -6.58 -10.84
CA ALA A 45 14.11 -7.51 -11.20
C ALA A 45 14.47 -8.31 -12.47
N ALA A 46 14.98 -7.64 -13.50
CA ALA A 46 15.41 -8.29 -14.75
C ALA A 46 16.53 -9.31 -14.54
N ALA A 47 17.50 -9.02 -13.65
CA ALA A 47 18.57 -9.94 -13.30
C ALA A 47 18.08 -11.24 -12.65
N LEU A 48 16.87 -11.25 -12.09
CA LEU A 48 16.19 -12.43 -11.52
C LEU A 48 15.28 -13.16 -12.54
N GLY A 49 15.29 -12.73 -13.79
CA GLY A 49 14.49 -13.34 -14.87
C GLY A 49 13.08 -12.77 -15.00
N ALA A 50 12.73 -11.70 -14.28
CA ALA A 50 11.43 -11.05 -14.44
C ALA A 50 11.40 -10.23 -15.75
N ARG A 51 10.28 -10.25 -16.44
CA ARG A 51 9.98 -9.33 -17.54
C ARG A 51 9.55 -7.98 -16.98
N VAL A 52 10.37 -6.96 -17.16
CA VAL A 52 10.08 -5.59 -16.70
C VAL A 52 9.28 -4.85 -17.75
N VAL A 53 8.16 -4.26 -17.34
CA VAL A 53 7.26 -3.46 -18.18
C VAL A 53 7.17 -2.05 -17.60
N GLN A 54 7.59 -1.06 -18.39
CA GLN A 54 7.51 0.34 -17.98
C GLN A 54 6.09 0.87 -18.23
N VAL A 55 5.44 1.36 -17.17
CA VAL A 55 4.08 1.90 -17.21
C VAL A 55 4.02 3.24 -16.50
N PRO A 56 3.62 4.33 -17.17
CA PRO A 56 3.40 5.61 -16.52
C PRO A 56 2.34 5.51 -15.42
N PHE A 57 2.56 6.16 -14.28
CA PHE A 57 1.60 6.14 -13.17
C PHE A 57 0.44 7.10 -13.43
N ASN A 58 -0.73 6.55 -13.76
CA ASN A 58 -2.00 7.27 -13.91
C ASN A 58 -3.01 6.91 -12.83
N GLY A 59 -2.55 6.40 -11.69
CA GLY A 59 -3.34 5.87 -10.58
C GLY A 59 -3.17 4.37 -10.42
N PHE A 60 -3.44 3.87 -9.22
CA PHE A 60 -3.22 2.46 -8.91
C PHE A 60 -4.14 1.52 -9.70
N GLY A 61 -5.40 1.90 -9.95
CA GLY A 61 -6.34 1.10 -10.74
C GLY A 61 -5.86 0.91 -12.19
N ASP A 62 -5.40 1.97 -12.86
CA ASP A 62 -4.82 1.91 -14.21
C ASP A 62 -3.55 1.04 -14.23
N LEU A 63 -2.64 1.28 -13.26
CA LEU A 63 -1.39 0.53 -13.17
C LEU A 63 -1.63 -0.98 -13.00
N ARG A 64 -2.57 -1.37 -12.13
CA ARG A 64 -2.94 -2.77 -11.93
C ARG A 64 -3.61 -3.39 -13.16
N ASN A 65 -4.48 -2.66 -13.85
CA ASN A 65 -5.11 -3.15 -15.08
C ASN A 65 -4.06 -3.38 -16.19
N ARG A 66 -3.10 -2.48 -16.34
CA ARG A 66 -1.98 -2.66 -17.29
C ARG A 66 -1.07 -3.83 -16.88
N ALA A 67 -0.89 -4.07 -15.57
CA ALA A 67 -0.19 -5.26 -15.08
C ALA A 67 -0.93 -6.56 -15.46
N ILE A 68 -2.26 -6.58 -15.33
CA ILE A 68 -3.12 -7.70 -15.75
C ILE A 68 -2.99 -7.93 -17.26
N GLU A 69 -3.04 -6.88 -18.06
CA GLU A 69 -2.90 -6.95 -19.53
C GLU A 69 -1.53 -7.49 -19.94
N ALA A 70 -0.48 -7.11 -19.20
CA ALA A 70 0.87 -7.57 -19.46
C ALA A 70 1.09 -9.06 -19.13
N CYS A 71 0.31 -9.68 -18.26
CA CYS A 71 0.41 -11.11 -17.93
C CYS A 71 -0.14 -11.99 -19.06
N ASN A 72 0.50 -13.15 -19.33
CA ASN A 72 0.13 -14.04 -20.44
C ASN A 72 -0.56 -15.34 -20.00
N CYS A 73 -0.47 -15.73 -18.72
CA CYS A 73 -0.97 -16.99 -18.21
C CYS A 73 -2.48 -16.96 -17.89
N ASP A 74 -3.05 -18.16 -17.60
CA ASP A 74 -4.47 -18.33 -17.27
C ASP A 74 -4.86 -17.68 -15.96
N TRP A 75 -3.94 -17.71 -14.98
CA TRP A 75 -4.11 -17.14 -13.65
C TRP A 75 -3.09 -16.05 -13.39
N ILE A 76 -3.46 -15.14 -12.52
CA ILE A 76 -2.63 -14.00 -12.13
C ILE A 76 -2.52 -13.97 -10.61
N PHE A 77 -1.29 -13.87 -10.10
CA PHE A 77 -0.99 -13.61 -8.71
C PHE A 77 -0.39 -12.21 -8.56
N SER A 78 -1.09 -11.35 -7.83
CA SER A 78 -0.74 -9.93 -7.66
C SER A 78 0.04 -9.72 -6.36
N LEU A 79 1.20 -9.07 -6.44
CA LEU A 79 1.98 -8.62 -5.30
C LEU A 79 2.38 -7.15 -5.44
N ASP A 80 2.52 -6.47 -4.31
CA ASP A 80 3.26 -5.21 -4.23
C ASP A 80 4.73 -5.50 -3.88
N ALA A 81 5.67 -4.60 -4.20
CA ALA A 81 7.10 -4.83 -3.97
C ALA A 81 7.45 -5.05 -2.48
N ASP A 82 6.61 -4.60 -1.56
CA ASP A 82 6.74 -4.82 -0.12
C ASP A 82 6.12 -6.15 0.38
N GLU A 83 5.60 -6.98 -0.53
CA GLU A 83 4.97 -8.27 -0.23
C GLU A 83 5.84 -9.46 -0.62
N ARG A 84 5.62 -10.60 0.04
CA ARG A 84 6.33 -11.87 -0.20
C ARG A 84 5.33 -13.02 -0.20
N CYS A 85 5.36 -13.83 -1.25
CA CYS A 85 4.69 -15.12 -1.26
C CYS A 85 5.41 -16.06 -0.28
N THR A 86 4.64 -16.71 0.60
CA THR A 86 5.20 -17.76 1.47
C THR A 86 5.12 -19.13 0.79
N ALA A 87 5.95 -20.09 1.22
CA ALA A 87 5.88 -21.45 0.71
C ALA A 87 4.46 -22.06 0.89
N ALA A 88 3.80 -21.77 2.01
CA ALA A 88 2.45 -22.24 2.27
C ALA A 88 1.41 -21.65 1.30
N VAL A 89 1.54 -20.36 0.92
CA VAL A 89 0.68 -19.74 -0.10
C VAL A 89 0.96 -20.33 -1.48
N ARG A 90 2.23 -20.49 -1.85
CA ARG A 90 2.63 -21.15 -3.10
C ARG A 90 1.99 -22.53 -3.22
N ASP A 91 2.15 -23.37 -2.19
CA ASP A 91 1.67 -24.75 -2.23
C ASP A 91 0.13 -24.82 -2.28
N GLU A 92 -0.55 -23.89 -1.60
CA GLU A 92 -2.01 -23.76 -1.67
C GLU A 92 -2.46 -23.32 -3.08
N ILE A 93 -1.79 -22.35 -3.71
CA ILE A 93 -2.09 -21.92 -5.08
C ILE A 93 -1.86 -23.06 -6.06
N LEU A 94 -0.70 -23.71 -6.01
CA LEU A 94 -0.40 -24.83 -6.92
C LEU A 94 -1.39 -25.99 -6.75
N GLY A 95 -1.80 -26.29 -5.52
CA GLY A 95 -2.83 -27.28 -5.23
C GLY A 95 -4.21 -26.91 -5.81
N LEU A 96 -4.59 -25.63 -5.74
CA LEU A 96 -5.81 -25.13 -6.39
C LEU A 96 -5.75 -25.26 -7.90
N LEU A 97 -4.63 -24.87 -8.53
CA LEU A 97 -4.46 -24.86 -9.98
C LEU A 97 -4.29 -26.27 -10.57
N ALA A 98 -3.84 -27.23 -9.78
CA ALA A 98 -3.80 -28.65 -10.18
C ALA A 98 -5.20 -29.27 -10.27
N GLY A 99 -6.18 -28.70 -9.58
CA GLY A 99 -7.58 -29.11 -9.58
C GLY A 99 -8.46 -28.21 -10.46
N MET A 100 -9.74 -28.16 -10.07
CA MET A 100 -10.72 -27.22 -10.66
C MET A 100 -11.07 -26.17 -9.60
N PRO A 101 -10.49 -24.96 -9.65
CA PRO A 101 -10.78 -23.89 -8.71
C PRO A 101 -12.27 -23.55 -8.67
N THR A 102 -12.86 -23.51 -7.48
CA THR A 102 -14.30 -23.22 -7.30
C THR A 102 -14.63 -21.76 -7.62
N PHE A 103 -13.72 -20.86 -7.31
CA PHE A 103 -13.87 -19.42 -7.53
C PHE A 103 -12.93 -18.95 -8.62
N ASP A 104 -13.26 -17.82 -9.25
CA ASP A 104 -12.41 -17.22 -10.29
C ASP A 104 -11.48 -16.14 -9.71
N ALA A 105 -11.69 -15.76 -8.44
CA ALA A 105 -10.85 -14.81 -7.71
C ALA A 105 -10.81 -15.16 -6.22
N TYR A 106 -9.66 -14.90 -5.59
CA TYR A 106 -9.41 -15.20 -4.18
C TYR A 106 -8.72 -14.02 -3.49
N GLN A 107 -9.19 -13.71 -2.29
CA GLN A 107 -8.45 -12.86 -1.36
C GLN A 107 -7.38 -13.67 -0.65
N VAL A 108 -6.23 -13.05 -0.41
CA VAL A 108 -5.12 -13.65 0.33
C VAL A 108 -4.93 -12.90 1.65
N PRO A 109 -4.93 -13.60 2.81
CA PRO A 109 -4.63 -12.98 4.08
C PRO A 109 -3.21 -12.39 4.06
N ARG A 110 -3.02 -11.26 4.77
CA ARG A 110 -1.74 -10.57 4.80
C ARG A 110 -1.24 -10.45 6.24
N ARG A 111 -0.03 -10.96 6.50
CA ARG A 111 0.69 -10.73 7.75
C ARG A 111 1.67 -9.60 7.56
N SER A 112 1.35 -8.43 8.10
CA SER A 112 2.22 -7.26 8.04
C SER A 112 3.19 -7.26 9.21
N PHE A 113 4.47 -7.01 8.91
CA PHE A 113 5.56 -6.95 9.89
C PHE A 113 6.00 -5.51 10.09
N MET A 114 6.24 -5.14 11.32
CA MET A 114 6.80 -3.85 11.71
C MET A 114 7.65 -4.00 12.97
N MET A 115 8.79 -3.32 13.01
CA MET A 115 9.74 -3.40 14.14
C MET A 115 10.11 -4.85 14.49
N GLY A 116 10.38 -5.67 13.46
CA GLY A 116 10.82 -7.06 13.59
C GLY A 116 9.73 -8.06 14.03
N ARG A 117 8.47 -7.66 14.12
CA ARG A 117 7.39 -8.55 14.57
C ARG A 117 6.14 -8.51 13.69
N TRP A 118 5.42 -9.61 13.65
CA TRP A 118 4.10 -9.67 13.05
C TRP A 118 3.09 -8.88 13.88
N ILE A 119 2.39 -7.96 13.24
CA ILE A 119 1.32 -7.13 13.83
C ILE A 119 -0.01 -7.86 13.70
N ARG A 120 -0.62 -8.19 14.83
CA ARG A 120 -1.91 -8.90 14.89
C ARG A 120 -3.07 -7.96 15.14
N GLY A 121 -2.84 -6.89 15.90
CA GLY A 121 -3.81 -5.87 16.26
C GLY A 121 -3.82 -4.70 15.30
N SER A 122 -4.30 -3.56 15.78
CA SER A 122 -4.39 -2.28 15.05
C SER A 122 -5.20 -2.36 13.74
N GLY A 123 -5.88 -3.49 13.48
CA GLY A 123 -6.62 -3.75 12.24
C GLY A 123 -5.72 -4.12 11.05
N TRP A 124 -4.51 -4.62 11.32
CA TRP A 124 -3.56 -5.03 10.29
C TRP A 124 -3.67 -6.50 9.87
N TYR A 125 -4.44 -7.30 10.58
CA TYR A 125 -4.69 -8.69 10.21
C TYR A 125 -6.20 -8.99 10.27
N PRO A 126 -6.74 -9.78 9.33
CA PRO A 126 -6.17 -10.38 8.11
C PRO A 126 -5.91 -9.41 6.96
N ASN A 127 -6.32 -8.14 7.07
CA ASN A 127 -6.06 -7.03 6.13
C ASN A 127 -6.34 -7.38 4.65
N PHE A 128 -7.50 -7.93 4.39
CA PHE A 128 -7.98 -8.13 3.02
C PHE A 128 -8.22 -6.77 2.35
N ARG A 129 -7.65 -6.56 1.16
CA ARG A 129 -7.86 -5.34 0.38
C ARG A 129 -8.60 -5.64 -0.91
N GLN A 130 -7.94 -6.34 -1.80
CA GLN A 130 -8.45 -6.76 -3.10
C GLN A 130 -8.10 -8.23 -3.36
N PRO A 131 -8.73 -8.90 -4.36
CA PRO A 131 -8.28 -10.21 -4.79
C PRO A 131 -6.82 -10.16 -5.26
N GLN A 132 -6.02 -11.12 -4.83
CA GLN A 132 -4.61 -11.22 -5.23
C GLN A 132 -4.32 -12.45 -6.11
N LEU A 133 -5.18 -13.46 -6.08
CA LEU A 133 -5.13 -14.60 -7.01
C LEU A 133 -6.44 -14.61 -7.81
N PHE A 134 -6.36 -14.54 -9.14
CA PHE A 134 -7.55 -14.53 -9.98
C PHE A 134 -7.27 -15.04 -11.39
N ARG A 135 -8.32 -15.56 -12.03
CA ARG A 135 -8.28 -15.98 -13.43
C ARG A 135 -8.20 -14.73 -14.32
N LYS A 136 -7.34 -14.73 -15.32
CA LYS A 136 -7.25 -13.64 -16.29
C LYS A 136 -8.62 -13.39 -16.94
N GLY A 137 -9.05 -12.12 -16.96
CA GLY A 137 -10.36 -11.71 -17.46
C GLY A 137 -11.53 -11.87 -16.49
N SER A 138 -11.31 -12.36 -15.25
CA SER A 138 -12.39 -12.52 -14.26
C SER A 138 -12.66 -11.28 -13.42
N MET A 139 -11.76 -10.32 -13.40
CA MET A 139 -11.89 -9.06 -12.67
C MET A 139 -11.14 -7.92 -13.35
N ARG A 140 -11.49 -6.70 -12.96
CA ARG A 140 -10.75 -5.47 -13.29
C ARG A 140 -10.75 -4.52 -12.10
N TYR A 141 -9.78 -3.64 -12.04
CA TYR A 141 -9.75 -2.55 -11.07
C TYR A 141 -10.51 -1.33 -11.57
N THR A 142 -11.19 -0.62 -10.66
CA THR A 142 -11.83 0.66 -10.99
C THR A 142 -10.79 1.77 -11.10
N LEU A 143 -11.08 2.79 -11.92
CA LEU A 143 -10.15 3.91 -12.17
C LEU A 143 -10.34 5.07 -11.19
N GLU A 144 -10.91 4.83 -10.03
CA GLU A 144 -11.10 5.88 -9.04
C GLU A 144 -9.76 6.42 -8.52
N PRO A 145 -9.62 7.76 -8.37
CA PRO A 145 -8.34 8.39 -8.03
C PRO A 145 -7.79 8.00 -6.66
N VAL A 146 -8.66 7.55 -5.76
CA VAL A 146 -8.26 7.21 -4.38
C VAL A 146 -9.10 6.04 -3.89
N HIS A 147 -8.43 4.97 -3.48
CA HIS A 147 -9.03 3.68 -3.13
C HIS A 147 -9.62 2.99 -4.36
N GLU A 148 -8.72 2.47 -5.19
CA GLU A 148 -9.14 1.61 -6.28
C GLU A 148 -10.00 0.47 -5.73
N GLY A 149 -11.21 0.36 -6.27
CA GLY A 149 -12.07 -0.79 -6.08
C GLY A 149 -11.74 -1.87 -7.11
N TYR A 150 -12.51 -2.92 -7.10
CA TYR A 150 -12.47 -3.95 -8.13
C TYR A 150 -13.87 -4.40 -8.48
N GLU A 151 -14.03 -4.91 -9.69
CA GLU A 151 -15.27 -5.51 -10.18
C GLU A 151 -15.00 -6.97 -10.57
N LEU A 152 -15.82 -7.88 -10.06
CA LEU A 152 -15.82 -9.27 -10.50
C LEU A 152 -16.70 -9.39 -11.74
N LEU A 153 -16.13 -9.86 -12.85
CA LEU A 153 -16.80 -9.88 -14.17
C LEU A 153 -17.56 -11.19 -14.42
N THR A 154 -17.30 -12.22 -13.61
CA THR A 154 -17.90 -13.56 -13.80
C THR A 154 -19.16 -13.81 -12.99
N GLY A 155 -19.55 -12.89 -12.11
CA GLY A 155 -20.68 -13.05 -11.20
C GLY A 155 -20.48 -14.12 -10.11
N LYS A 156 -19.34 -14.81 -10.07
CA LYS A 156 -19.02 -15.77 -9.01
C LYS A 156 -18.61 -15.07 -7.72
N PRO A 157 -18.86 -15.68 -6.55
CA PRO A 157 -18.41 -15.13 -5.29
C PRO A 157 -16.88 -15.16 -5.19
N LEU A 158 -16.35 -14.35 -4.27
CA LEU A 158 -14.93 -14.26 -3.97
C LEU A 158 -14.52 -15.38 -3.00
N GLY A 159 -13.46 -16.13 -3.36
CA GLY A 159 -12.83 -17.10 -2.49
C GLY A 159 -11.83 -16.45 -1.51
N THR A 160 -11.33 -17.22 -0.57
CA THR A 160 -10.29 -16.80 0.38
C THR A 160 -9.28 -17.93 0.56
N LEU A 161 -7.99 -17.63 0.42
CA LEU A 161 -6.92 -18.56 0.77
C LEU A 161 -6.78 -18.67 2.28
N ARG A 162 -6.31 -19.81 2.75
CA ARG A 162 -6.07 -20.06 4.20
C ARG A 162 -4.73 -19.49 4.66
N ASN A 163 -3.72 -19.58 3.80
CA ASN A 163 -2.38 -19.15 4.09
C ASN A 163 -2.18 -17.67 3.74
N ALA A 164 -1.26 -17.01 4.45
CA ALA A 164 -1.04 -15.58 4.35
C ALA A 164 0.28 -15.26 3.66
N ILE A 165 0.27 -14.25 2.79
CA ILE A 165 1.49 -13.57 2.35
C ILE A 165 2.07 -12.74 3.49
N TRP A 166 3.36 -12.43 3.38
CA TRP A 166 4.02 -11.48 4.29
C TRP A 166 4.15 -10.13 3.64
N GLN A 167 3.97 -9.06 4.45
CA GLN A 167 4.13 -7.69 4.02
C GLN A 167 5.08 -6.94 4.95
N PHE A 168 5.96 -6.13 4.36
CA PHE A 168 6.93 -5.27 5.04
C PHE A 168 6.69 -3.81 4.61
N PRO A 169 5.62 -3.15 5.13
CA PRO A 169 5.14 -1.88 4.61
C PRO A 169 6.11 -0.72 4.84
N PHE A 170 6.97 -0.86 5.85
CA PHE A 170 7.96 0.14 6.23
C PHE A 170 9.31 -0.54 6.51
N ARG A 171 10.37 0.03 6.00
CA ARG A 171 11.74 -0.35 6.30
C ARG A 171 12.11 0.05 7.73
N ASP A 172 11.76 1.29 8.09
CA ASP A 172 12.09 1.94 9.35
C ASP A 172 11.00 2.95 9.76
N LEU A 173 11.21 3.62 10.91
CA LEU A 173 10.30 4.64 11.41
C LEU A 173 10.32 5.92 10.56
N GLU A 174 11.45 6.23 9.92
CA GLU A 174 11.56 7.39 9.04
C GLU A 174 10.64 7.23 7.81
N GLU A 175 10.62 6.04 7.19
CA GLU A 175 9.69 5.76 6.09
C GLU A 175 8.23 5.84 6.54
N LEU A 176 7.92 5.35 7.75
CA LEU A 176 6.58 5.47 8.35
C LEU A 176 6.17 6.94 8.48
N MET A 177 7.04 7.78 9.05
CA MET A 177 6.76 9.21 9.27
C MET A 177 6.60 9.94 7.93
N ARG A 178 7.47 9.70 6.96
CA ARG A 178 7.40 10.29 5.61
C ARG A 178 6.10 9.94 4.89
N LYS A 179 5.67 8.67 4.98
CA LYS A 179 4.38 8.23 4.44
C LYS A 179 3.21 8.89 5.17
N ALA A 180 3.27 8.99 6.51
CA ALA A 180 2.23 9.65 7.32
C ALA A 180 2.10 11.14 6.94
N ASP A 181 3.21 11.85 6.74
CA ASP A 181 3.21 13.24 6.29
C ASP A 181 2.55 13.38 4.91
N ARG A 182 2.98 12.59 3.92
CA ARG A 182 2.40 12.57 2.58
C ARG A 182 0.90 12.29 2.60
N TYR A 183 0.45 11.26 3.32
CA TYR A 183 -0.97 10.90 3.40
C TYR A 183 -1.80 11.93 4.17
N SER A 184 -1.24 12.59 5.18
CA SER A 184 -1.92 13.68 5.89
C SER A 184 -2.15 14.87 4.96
N SER A 185 -1.18 15.22 4.10
CA SER A 185 -1.29 16.29 3.11
C SER A 185 -2.37 15.98 2.06
N LEU A 186 -2.36 14.78 1.48
CA LEU A 186 -3.40 14.33 0.54
C LEU A 186 -4.79 14.29 1.20
N GLY A 187 -4.83 13.90 2.48
CA GLY A 187 -6.07 13.90 3.27
C GLY A 187 -6.59 15.29 3.58
N ALA A 188 -5.72 16.29 3.74
CA ALA A 188 -6.12 17.68 3.98
C ALA A 188 -6.85 18.27 2.76
N VAL A 189 -6.39 17.95 1.55
CA VAL A 189 -7.06 18.38 0.30
C VAL A 189 -8.50 17.88 0.24
N LYS A 190 -8.78 16.64 0.69
CA LYS A 190 -10.14 16.09 0.73
C LYS A 190 -11.07 16.78 1.73
N LEU A 191 -10.52 17.54 2.66
CA LEU A 191 -11.27 18.36 3.60
C LEU A 191 -11.53 19.78 3.08
N ALA A 192 -11.23 20.09 1.82
CA ALA A 192 -11.49 21.38 1.19
C ALA A 192 -12.99 21.76 1.39
N GLY A 193 -13.24 23.02 1.75
CA GLY A 193 -14.58 23.52 2.05
C GLY A 193 -15.12 23.19 3.46
N LYS A 194 -14.50 22.27 4.21
CA LYS A 194 -14.90 21.98 5.59
C LYS A 194 -14.27 22.99 6.56
N ARG A 195 -15.05 23.47 7.52
CA ARG A 195 -14.54 24.22 8.66
C ARG A 195 -13.88 23.27 9.65
N VAL A 196 -12.64 23.52 9.98
CA VAL A 196 -11.86 22.73 10.93
C VAL A 196 -11.27 23.64 12.00
N SER A 197 -11.02 23.10 13.18
CA SER A 197 -10.34 23.79 14.27
C SER A 197 -9.21 22.92 14.83
N MET A 198 -8.25 23.51 15.52
CA MET A 198 -7.18 22.75 16.19
C MET A 198 -7.74 21.80 17.25
N ALA A 199 -8.83 22.20 17.96
CA ALA A 199 -9.52 21.31 18.89
C ALA A 199 -10.11 20.07 18.17
N SER A 200 -10.73 20.29 17.00
CA SER A 200 -11.24 19.16 16.19
C SER A 200 -10.11 18.27 15.67
N ALA A 201 -8.97 18.86 15.27
CA ALA A 201 -7.78 18.10 14.85
C ALA A 201 -7.29 17.16 15.97
N PHE A 202 -7.15 17.71 17.19
CA PHE A 202 -6.74 16.94 18.36
C PHE A 202 -7.75 15.84 18.72
N GLY A 203 -9.04 16.17 18.76
CA GLY A 203 -10.11 15.19 19.05
C GLY A 203 -10.13 14.03 18.06
N HIS A 204 -10.03 14.31 16.76
CA HIS A 204 -9.95 13.27 15.73
C HIS A 204 -8.66 12.44 15.84
N GLY A 205 -7.52 13.05 16.17
CA GLY A 205 -6.27 12.34 16.45
C GLY A 205 -6.42 11.39 17.64
N CYS A 206 -6.94 11.87 18.77
CA CYS A 206 -7.19 11.04 19.96
C CYS A 206 -8.13 9.87 19.64
N TRP A 207 -9.19 10.11 18.89
CA TRP A 207 -10.09 9.04 18.46
C TRP A 207 -9.37 8.01 17.58
N ALA A 208 -8.52 8.45 16.64
CA ALA A 208 -7.74 7.55 15.81
C ALA A 208 -6.81 6.67 16.65
N PHE A 209 -6.12 7.25 17.66
CA PHE A 209 -5.31 6.50 18.60
C PHE A 209 -6.13 5.44 19.35
N LEU A 210 -7.20 5.85 20.01
CA LEU A 210 -8.05 4.94 20.79
C LEU A 210 -8.62 3.83 19.92
N LYS A 211 -9.07 4.17 18.70
CA LYS A 211 -9.60 3.21 17.74
C LYS A 211 -8.57 2.13 17.41
N HIS A 212 -7.32 2.49 17.14
CA HIS A 212 -6.30 1.53 16.71
C HIS A 212 -5.65 0.82 17.90
N TYR A 213 -5.40 1.51 19.02
CA TYR A 213 -4.75 0.93 20.18
C TYR A 213 -5.68 0.07 21.03
N ILE A 214 -6.88 0.59 21.34
CA ILE A 214 -7.83 -0.10 22.22
C ILE A 214 -8.81 -0.96 21.41
N PHE A 215 -9.66 -0.35 20.57
CA PHE A 215 -10.75 -1.07 19.92
C PHE A 215 -10.27 -2.10 18.89
N LYS A 216 -9.17 -1.81 18.18
CA LYS A 216 -8.52 -2.76 17.27
C LYS A 216 -7.40 -3.55 17.94
N ARG A 217 -7.33 -3.53 19.28
CA ARG A 217 -6.42 -4.34 20.10
C ARG A 217 -4.94 -4.16 19.74
N GLY A 218 -4.51 -2.95 19.36
CA GLY A 218 -3.11 -2.65 19.06
C GLY A 218 -2.17 -2.91 20.23
N PHE A 219 -2.67 -2.81 21.47
CA PHE A 219 -1.92 -3.07 22.70
C PHE A 219 -1.33 -4.49 22.76
N ILE A 220 -1.91 -5.48 22.07
CA ILE A 220 -1.37 -6.86 22.04
C ILE A 220 -0.02 -6.95 21.31
N ASP A 221 0.29 -5.96 20.47
CA ASP A 221 1.55 -5.88 19.72
C ASP A 221 2.62 -5.04 20.46
N GLY A 222 2.38 -4.69 21.72
CA GLY A 222 3.32 -3.96 22.56
C GLY A 222 3.71 -2.60 21.98
N TRP A 223 5.00 -2.26 21.99
CA TRP A 223 5.49 -1.00 21.48
C TRP A 223 5.23 -0.78 19.98
N ALA A 224 5.27 -1.83 19.17
CA ALA A 224 4.95 -1.71 17.75
C ALA A 224 3.48 -1.27 17.56
N GLY A 225 2.56 -1.87 18.31
CA GLY A 225 1.15 -1.47 18.28
C GLY A 225 0.91 -0.06 18.80
N PHE A 226 1.68 0.37 19.81
CA PHE A 226 1.65 1.75 20.29
C PHE A 226 2.12 2.72 19.21
N VAL A 227 3.27 2.45 18.58
CA VAL A 227 3.82 3.30 17.48
C VAL A 227 2.83 3.40 16.31
N ILE A 228 2.19 2.29 15.92
CA ILE A 228 1.16 2.30 14.89
C ILE A 228 -0.04 3.18 15.28
N ALA A 229 -0.52 3.04 16.51
CA ALA A 229 -1.65 3.84 16.99
C ALA A 229 -1.29 5.33 17.09
N PHE A 230 -0.07 5.64 17.52
CA PHE A 230 0.46 7.00 17.61
C PHE A 230 0.63 7.61 16.20
N GLY A 231 1.18 6.87 15.24
CA GLY A 231 1.24 7.30 13.83
C GLY A 231 -0.14 7.56 13.22
N ASN A 232 -1.17 6.80 13.63
CA ASN A 232 -2.57 7.09 13.25
C ASN A 232 -3.11 8.37 13.90
N PHE A 233 -2.72 8.65 15.16
CA PHE A 233 -2.98 9.93 15.80
C PHE A 233 -2.34 11.07 14.99
N GLU A 234 -1.05 11.03 14.76
CA GLU A 234 -0.29 12.06 14.05
C GLU A 234 -0.85 12.32 12.64
N GLY A 235 -1.00 11.26 11.84
CA GLY A 235 -1.51 11.36 10.47
C GLY A 235 -2.93 11.96 10.43
N THR A 236 -3.77 11.65 11.42
CA THR A 236 -5.11 12.22 11.53
C THR A 236 -5.06 13.66 12.01
N PHE A 237 -4.30 13.94 13.07
CA PHE A 237 -4.10 15.30 13.59
C PHE A 237 -3.59 16.24 12.50
N TYR A 238 -2.48 15.88 11.83
CA TYR A 238 -1.89 16.72 10.79
C TYR A 238 -2.77 16.89 9.57
N ARG A 239 -3.63 15.92 9.21
CA ARG A 239 -4.64 16.09 8.16
C ARG A 239 -5.56 17.29 8.43
N TYR A 240 -6.07 17.40 9.65
CA TYR A 240 -6.94 18.50 10.06
C TYR A 240 -6.15 19.78 10.31
N ALA A 241 -4.97 19.70 10.93
CA ALA A 241 -4.12 20.84 11.20
C ALA A 241 -3.66 21.53 9.91
N LYS A 242 -3.19 20.75 8.91
CA LYS A 242 -2.84 21.28 7.57
C LYS A 242 -4.04 21.92 6.87
N ARG A 243 -5.24 21.33 7.03
CA ARG A 243 -6.46 21.98 6.50
C ARG A 243 -6.77 23.28 7.21
N TYR A 244 -6.60 23.33 8.53
CA TYR A 244 -6.76 24.57 9.31
C TYR A 244 -5.74 25.63 8.85
N GLU A 245 -4.48 25.26 8.73
CA GLU A 245 -3.40 26.12 8.21
C GLU A 245 -3.75 26.71 6.84
N GLN A 246 -4.18 25.89 5.89
CA GLN A 246 -4.57 26.32 4.53
C GLN A 246 -5.76 27.29 4.49
N ALA A 247 -6.54 27.36 5.56
CA ALA A 247 -7.69 28.26 5.68
C ALA A 247 -7.37 29.59 6.37
N GLN A 248 -6.13 29.78 6.82
CA GLN A 248 -5.67 30.99 7.50
C GLN A 248 -4.77 31.82 6.58
N ASP A 249 -4.72 33.11 6.82
CA ASP A 249 -3.71 33.98 6.24
C ASP A 249 -2.49 34.02 7.17
N TRP A 250 -1.41 33.41 6.74
CA TRP A 250 -0.14 33.35 7.48
C TRP A 250 0.88 34.30 6.92
N SER A 251 0.46 35.48 6.41
CA SER A 251 1.39 36.49 5.95
C SER A 251 2.38 36.84 7.06
N PRO A 252 3.68 36.82 6.80
CA PRO A 252 4.66 37.25 7.79
C PRO A 252 4.43 38.69 8.16
N PRO A 253 4.68 39.09 9.43
CA PRO A 253 4.58 40.48 9.81
C PRO A 253 5.52 41.31 8.94
N PRO A 254 5.14 42.55 8.58
CA PRO A 254 5.99 43.42 7.79
C PRO A 254 7.31 43.70 8.54
N VAL A 255 8.43 43.43 7.87
CA VAL A 255 9.75 43.77 8.40
C VAL A 255 10.12 45.16 7.93
N GLU A 256 10.26 46.09 8.85
CA GLU A 256 10.78 47.42 8.51
C GLU A 256 12.22 47.29 8.01
N PRO A 257 12.57 47.90 6.86
CA PRO A 257 13.94 47.86 6.38
C PRO A 257 14.85 48.63 7.36
N LEU A 258 15.85 47.94 7.89
CA LEU A 258 16.89 48.53 8.71
C LEU A 258 17.67 49.51 7.85
N ARG A 259 17.39 50.83 7.96
CA ARG A 259 18.20 51.86 7.34
C ARG A 259 19.53 52.00 8.09
N ARG A 260 20.63 52.09 7.35
CA ARG A 260 21.90 52.51 7.96
C ARG A 260 21.69 53.89 8.56
N GLU A 261 21.95 54.04 9.86
CA GLU A 261 22.07 55.37 10.45
C GLU A 261 23.16 56.10 9.70
N GLU A 262 22.81 57.22 9.07
CA GLU A 262 23.80 58.14 8.55
C GLU A 262 24.64 58.62 9.74
N LYS A 263 25.91 58.25 9.75
CA LYS A 263 26.84 58.84 10.75
C LYS A 263 26.93 60.29 10.52
N PRO A 264 26.86 61.13 11.59
CA PRO A 264 27.00 62.56 11.52
C PRO A 264 28.39 62.99 11.05
#